data_3bd8995648e74b31a5c2ac1b1f4d8ba5
#
_entry.id   3bd8995648e74b31a5c2ac1b1f4d8ba5
#
_cell.length_a   1.000
_cell.length_b   1.000
_cell.length_c   1.000
_cell.angle_alpha   90.00
_cell.angle_beta   90.00
_cell.angle_gamma   90.00
#
_symmetry.space_group_name_H-M   'P 1'
#
loop_
_entity.id
_entity.type
_entity.pdbx_description
1 polymer ?
#
loop_
_entity_poly.entity_id
_entity_poly.type
_entity_poly.pdbx_seq_one_letter_code
_entity_poly.pdbx_strand_id
1 'polypeptide(L)'
;MESRAGLARALALGAVLLAAAVAPAGTPRPGGTLRMALSADPPTLDPALATDLTSAAVVRQLFDTLVELDEGLTPVPALARRWTVSPDRRVYTFLLRRDVRFHNGRLLEAADVKYAWERAARGKRPWVFEKIAGAREFIEGGAREIAGLRVMDAATLEVRLAAPFAPFLYLVAYDAAAVVPREEVERLGADFASNPVGTGAFRLARWRRDDELVLERFPGHFRGPARLEAVAFRILPEDLTRLNEYRAGQLDVTGVPASYCRVVEADARLRGDLVTWATLGTQGLRFNVERAPWTDVRARRAVAHAVDASLVVKTVQYGCGVPARGILPPAIPGAPAAEARLPHDPPRARRLLAEAGVTGGPHRPRLTYHYNTGTPNQRLAELLQAQLRDVGIDLELRRLDWAAYLTLVDEGQTGFYRQAWIADYPDPENFLTVLFHSRNAGAAGNTSRYRSPVVDRWLDEADAMAPGSERDRRYAEAERRIVDDAVYIPLYHLTSRALVREDVRELERSPLSSAPEFLSPLRKVWLAR
;
A
#
# COMPACT_ATOMS: atom_id res chain seq x y z
N MET A 1 -26.18 53.89 61.76
CA MET A 1 -27.54 53.59 61.27
C MET A 1 -27.41 52.74 59.99
N GLU A 2 -27.74 51.51 60.16
CA GLU A 2 -28.35 50.55 59.29
C GLU A 2 -27.70 50.32 57.94
N SER A 3 -26.97 49.25 57.79
CA SER A 3 -27.41 47.82 57.56
C SER A 3 -28.15 47.62 56.26
N ARG A 4 -27.51 46.87 55.39
CA ARG A 4 -28.17 45.76 54.64
C ARG A 4 -27.13 44.85 54.02
N ALA A 5 -26.99 43.69 54.61
CA ALA A 5 -26.30 42.54 54.02
C ALA A 5 -27.14 41.92 52.96
N GLY A 6 -26.56 41.68 51.75
CA GLY A 6 -27.15 40.93 50.66
C GLY A 6 -26.40 39.62 50.47
N LEU A 7 -27.04 38.50 50.82
CA LEU A 7 -26.56 37.13 50.59
C LEU A 7 -26.45 36.84 49.09
N ALA A 8 -25.25 36.62 48.61
CA ALA A 8 -25.02 35.94 47.32
C ALA A 8 -24.68 34.47 47.58
N ARG A 9 -25.64 33.58 47.32
CA ARG A 9 -25.42 32.14 47.31
C ARG A 9 -24.64 31.78 46.02
N ALA A 10 -23.38 31.42 46.21
CA ALA A 10 -22.59 30.78 45.14
C ALA A 10 -23.00 29.31 45.05
N LEU A 11 -23.61 28.94 43.91
CA LEU A 11 -23.80 27.55 43.49
C LEU A 11 -22.45 27.03 42.95
N ALA A 12 -21.77 26.21 43.72
CA ALA A 12 -20.62 25.44 43.26
C ALA A 12 -21.15 24.24 42.49
N LEU A 13 -21.14 24.30 41.15
CA LEU A 13 -21.26 23.11 40.28
C LEU A 13 -19.95 22.34 40.35
N GLY A 14 -19.95 21.25 41.10
CA GLY A 14 -18.88 20.26 41.09
C GLY A 14 -18.85 19.53 39.76
N ALA A 15 -17.93 19.87 38.88
CA ALA A 15 -17.60 19.04 37.71
C ALA A 15 -16.84 17.80 38.23
N VAL A 16 -17.54 16.68 38.31
CA VAL A 16 -16.91 15.37 38.50
C VAL A 16 -16.25 15.00 37.16
N LEU A 17 -14.96 15.28 37.06
CA LEU A 17 -14.10 14.71 36.03
C LEU A 17 -14.01 13.20 36.32
N LEU A 18 -14.79 12.38 35.60
CA LEU A 18 -14.51 10.96 35.44
C LEU A 18 -13.18 10.84 34.69
N ALA A 19 -12.08 10.78 35.40
CA ALA A 19 -10.83 10.27 34.87
C ALA A 19 -11.08 8.79 34.56
N ALA A 20 -11.28 8.46 33.32
CA ALA A 20 -11.19 7.09 32.85
C ALA A 20 -9.79 6.59 33.21
N ALA A 21 -9.70 5.76 34.25
CA ALA A 21 -8.47 5.10 34.62
C ALA A 21 -8.05 4.23 33.42
N VAL A 22 -7.05 4.72 32.68
CA VAL A 22 -6.30 3.88 31.74
C VAL A 22 -5.65 2.82 32.63
N ALA A 23 -6.16 1.60 32.56
CA ALA A 23 -5.53 0.46 33.21
C ALA A 23 -4.06 0.43 32.79
N PRO A 24 -3.10 0.27 33.71
CA PRO A 24 -1.69 0.23 33.35
C PRO A 24 -1.50 -0.90 32.35
N ALA A 25 -0.88 -0.57 31.20
CA ALA A 25 -0.49 -1.57 30.21
C ALA A 25 0.31 -2.65 30.96
N GLY A 26 -0.21 -3.89 31.00
CA GLY A 26 0.45 -4.98 31.70
C GLY A 26 1.89 -5.11 31.23
N THR A 27 2.78 -5.53 32.10
CA THR A 27 4.18 -5.78 31.74
C THR A 27 4.22 -6.86 30.64
N PRO A 28 4.90 -6.61 29.50
CA PRO A 28 4.98 -7.60 28.42
C PRO A 28 5.48 -8.95 28.93
N ARG A 29 4.71 -10.00 28.74
CA ARG A 29 5.11 -11.38 29.08
C ARG A 29 5.51 -12.10 27.80
N PRO A 30 6.74 -12.65 27.70
CA PRO A 30 7.12 -13.49 26.58
C PRO A 30 6.31 -14.79 26.57
N GLY A 31 5.78 -15.16 25.40
CA GLY A 31 5.07 -16.43 25.23
C GLY A 31 3.78 -16.30 24.40
N GLY A 32 3.13 -17.43 24.23
CA GLY A 32 1.88 -17.56 23.52
C GLY A 32 2.00 -17.56 21.99
N THR A 33 0.93 -18.02 21.34
CA THR A 33 0.80 -18.08 19.89
C THR A 33 -0.25 -17.07 19.43
N LEU A 34 0.14 -16.16 18.52
CA LEU A 34 -0.79 -15.29 17.82
C LEU A 34 -1.45 -16.06 16.67
N ARG A 35 -2.76 -16.13 16.67
CA ARG A 35 -3.55 -16.87 15.68
C ARG A 35 -4.18 -15.90 14.68
N MET A 36 -3.77 -16.02 13.44
CA MET A 36 -4.22 -15.21 12.30
C MET A 36 -4.73 -16.10 11.16
N ALA A 37 -5.24 -15.51 10.10
CA ALA A 37 -5.61 -16.23 8.90
C ALA A 37 -5.01 -15.57 7.66
N LEU A 38 -4.69 -16.39 6.66
CA LEU A 38 -4.41 -15.96 5.30
C LEU A 38 -5.59 -16.32 4.39
N SER A 39 -5.84 -15.49 3.39
CA SER A 39 -6.92 -15.70 2.40
C SER A 39 -6.56 -16.75 1.34
N ALA A 40 -5.29 -17.10 1.22
CA ALA A 40 -4.79 -18.16 0.35
C ALA A 40 -3.46 -18.70 0.90
N ASP A 41 -3.12 -19.90 0.49
CA ASP A 41 -1.80 -20.47 0.77
C ASP A 41 -0.72 -19.68 0.00
N PRO A 42 0.38 -19.22 0.64
CA PRO A 42 1.44 -18.51 -0.05
C PRO A 42 2.03 -19.34 -1.20
N PRO A 43 2.10 -18.82 -2.43
CA PRO A 43 2.76 -19.53 -3.52
C PRO A 43 4.25 -19.78 -3.26
N THR A 44 4.90 -18.88 -2.53
CA THR A 44 6.33 -18.94 -2.24
C THR A 44 6.67 -18.15 -0.98
N LEU A 45 7.72 -18.58 -0.26
CA LEU A 45 8.34 -17.80 0.82
C LEU A 45 9.72 -17.25 0.43
N ASP A 46 10.08 -17.34 -0.84
CA ASP A 46 11.29 -16.74 -1.39
C ASP A 46 11.05 -15.25 -1.73
N PRO A 47 11.74 -14.30 -1.09
CA PRO A 47 11.52 -12.87 -1.31
C PRO A 47 11.79 -12.40 -2.75
N ALA A 48 12.68 -13.08 -3.49
CA ALA A 48 12.95 -12.76 -4.90
C ALA A 48 11.80 -13.15 -5.84
N LEU A 49 10.92 -14.07 -5.42
CA LEU A 49 9.82 -14.62 -6.21
C LEU A 49 8.44 -14.18 -5.71
N ALA A 50 8.32 -13.67 -4.49
CA ALA A 50 7.07 -13.24 -3.88
C ALA A 50 6.50 -12.00 -4.60
N THR A 51 5.26 -12.13 -5.11
CA THR A 51 4.56 -11.03 -5.81
C THR A 51 3.17 -10.76 -5.25
N ASP A 52 2.69 -11.61 -4.37
CA ASP A 52 1.38 -11.55 -3.76
C ASP A 52 1.45 -11.19 -2.28
N LEU A 53 0.29 -10.78 -1.76
CA LEU A 53 0.20 -10.29 -0.40
C LEU A 53 0.35 -11.41 0.64
N THR A 54 -0.14 -12.61 0.40
CA THR A 54 -0.05 -13.72 1.37
C THR A 54 1.41 -14.18 1.55
N SER A 55 2.18 -14.25 0.45
CA SER A 55 3.63 -14.47 0.52
C SER A 55 4.33 -13.36 1.30
N ALA A 56 4.03 -12.08 1.00
CA ALA A 56 4.65 -10.92 1.65
C ALA A 56 4.40 -10.89 3.17
N ALA A 57 3.18 -11.26 3.63
CA ALA A 57 2.85 -11.33 5.05
C ALA A 57 3.80 -12.23 5.85
N VAL A 58 4.15 -13.38 5.28
CA VAL A 58 5.04 -14.37 5.89
C VAL A 58 6.50 -13.98 5.71
N VAL A 59 6.89 -13.55 4.51
CA VAL A 59 8.26 -13.12 4.17
C VAL A 59 8.76 -12.04 5.14
N ARG A 60 7.94 -11.06 5.49
CA ARG A 60 8.26 -9.99 6.45
C ARG A 60 8.56 -10.48 7.87
N GLN A 61 8.14 -11.68 8.25
CA GLN A 61 8.45 -12.26 9.56
C GLN A 61 9.74 -13.09 9.54
N LEU A 62 10.11 -13.60 8.34
CA LEU A 62 11.23 -14.50 8.13
C LEU A 62 12.52 -13.78 7.74
N PHE A 63 12.41 -12.58 7.15
CA PHE A 63 13.55 -11.85 6.59
C PHE A 63 13.55 -10.39 7.03
N ASP A 64 14.75 -9.81 7.05
CA ASP A 64 14.93 -8.37 7.22
C ASP A 64 15.60 -7.77 5.96
N THR A 65 15.41 -6.47 5.81
CA THR A 65 16.05 -5.61 4.81
C THR A 65 17.11 -4.72 5.45
N LEU A 66 17.87 -3.95 4.67
CA LEU A 66 18.85 -3.01 5.25
C LEU A 66 18.20 -1.91 6.07
N VAL A 67 17.03 -1.48 5.64
CA VAL A 67 16.23 -0.38 6.20
C VAL A 67 14.81 -0.88 6.37
N GLU A 68 14.14 -0.57 7.45
CA GLU A 68 12.71 -0.79 7.62
C GLU A 68 11.97 0.55 7.70
N LEU A 69 10.64 0.54 7.64
CA LEU A 69 9.81 1.73 7.83
C LEU A 69 9.17 1.67 9.22
N ASP A 70 9.21 2.80 9.93
CA ASP A 70 8.46 2.95 11.17
C ASP A 70 6.95 3.18 10.90
N GLU A 71 6.14 3.33 11.97
CA GLU A 71 4.69 3.60 11.85
C GLU A 71 4.38 4.89 11.07
N GLY A 72 5.30 5.86 11.10
CA GLY A 72 5.22 7.12 10.34
C GLY A 72 5.72 7.00 8.91
N LEU A 73 6.04 5.79 8.44
CA LEU A 73 6.59 5.50 7.12
C LEU A 73 7.98 6.13 6.89
N THR A 74 8.72 6.43 7.96
CA THR A 74 10.07 6.96 7.88
C THR A 74 11.08 5.80 7.81
N PRO A 75 12.07 5.85 6.87
CA PRO A 75 13.13 4.86 6.83
C PRO A 75 13.98 4.89 8.10
N VAL A 76 14.08 3.75 8.78
CA VAL A 76 14.87 3.57 10.02
C VAL A 76 15.85 2.40 9.89
N PRO A 77 16.94 2.38 10.69
CA PRO A 77 17.94 1.31 10.65
C PRO A 77 17.36 -0.09 10.95
N ALA A 78 17.70 -1.08 10.09
CA ALA A 78 17.41 -2.51 10.30
C ALA A 78 18.71 -3.32 10.27
N LEU A 79 19.02 -4.08 9.21
CA LEU A 79 20.30 -4.76 9.05
C LEU A 79 21.47 -3.76 8.93
N ALA A 80 21.25 -2.62 8.28
CA ALA A 80 22.16 -1.49 8.37
C ALA A 80 21.93 -0.73 9.69
N ARG A 81 23.00 -0.52 10.47
CA ARG A 81 22.92 0.32 11.69
C ARG A 81 22.87 1.81 11.39
N ARG A 82 23.36 2.22 10.22
CA ARG A 82 23.31 3.59 9.68
C ARG A 82 23.68 3.57 8.20
N TRP A 83 23.40 4.68 7.53
CA TRP A 83 23.88 4.96 6.17
C TRP A 83 24.27 6.43 6.03
N THR A 84 25.03 6.72 4.98
CA THR A 84 25.33 8.09 4.54
C THR A 84 24.95 8.24 3.08
N VAL A 85 24.64 9.47 2.68
CA VAL A 85 24.25 9.82 1.30
C VAL A 85 25.19 10.91 0.81
N SER A 86 25.76 10.74 -0.39
CA SER A 86 26.62 11.76 -1.02
C SER A 86 25.84 13.06 -1.31
N PRO A 87 26.52 14.22 -1.42
CA PRO A 87 25.87 15.50 -1.71
C PRO A 87 25.07 15.50 -3.03
N ASP A 88 25.53 14.77 -4.04
CA ASP A 88 24.85 14.58 -5.32
C ASP A 88 23.71 13.53 -5.26
N ARG A 89 23.47 12.94 -4.07
CA ARG A 89 22.43 11.96 -3.76
C ARG A 89 22.44 10.71 -4.65
N ARG A 90 23.60 10.37 -5.20
CA ARG A 90 23.79 9.20 -6.04
C ARG A 90 24.49 8.05 -5.35
N VAL A 91 25.20 8.29 -4.25
CA VAL A 91 25.94 7.24 -3.53
C VAL A 91 25.39 7.10 -2.11
N TYR A 92 24.96 5.89 -1.77
CA TYR A 92 24.55 5.48 -0.45
C TYR A 92 25.57 4.51 0.10
N THR A 93 26.12 4.79 1.29
CA THR A 93 27.04 3.88 1.97
C THR A 93 26.36 3.33 3.21
N PHE A 94 26.02 2.04 3.19
CA PHE A 94 25.39 1.34 4.30
C PHE A 94 26.44 0.67 5.17
N LEU A 95 26.37 0.93 6.48
CA LEU A 95 27.19 0.27 7.48
C LEU A 95 26.35 -0.76 8.23
N LEU A 96 26.63 -2.04 7.98
CA LEU A 96 25.88 -3.15 8.51
C LEU A 96 26.16 -3.38 10.01
N ARG A 97 25.22 -4.01 10.68
CA ARG A 97 25.41 -4.60 12.01
C ARG A 97 26.38 -5.79 11.88
N ARG A 98 27.11 -6.05 12.94
CA ARG A 98 28.06 -7.19 12.99
C ARG A 98 27.55 -8.36 13.83
N ASP A 99 26.38 -8.22 14.42
CA ASP A 99 25.74 -9.17 15.34
C ASP A 99 24.52 -9.88 14.71
N VAL A 100 24.24 -9.63 13.42
CA VAL A 100 23.13 -10.26 12.71
C VAL A 100 23.50 -11.69 12.33
N ARG A 101 22.60 -12.62 12.69
CA ARG A 101 22.71 -14.04 12.29
C ARG A 101 21.54 -14.45 11.42
N PHE A 102 21.81 -15.24 10.42
CA PHE A 102 20.78 -16.02 9.75
C PHE A 102 20.22 -17.11 10.66
N HIS A 103 19.05 -17.65 10.31
CA HIS A 103 18.43 -18.76 11.07
C HIS A 103 19.31 -20.00 11.19
N ASN A 104 20.26 -20.22 10.27
CA ASN A 104 21.27 -21.27 10.33
C ASN A 104 22.46 -20.94 11.26
N GLY A 105 22.47 -19.75 11.87
CA GLY A 105 23.50 -19.29 12.82
C GLY A 105 24.69 -18.55 12.21
N ARG A 106 24.86 -18.55 10.87
CA ARG A 106 25.95 -17.80 10.18
C ARG A 106 25.76 -16.30 10.33
N LEU A 107 26.84 -15.56 10.47
CA LEU A 107 26.82 -14.08 10.48
C LEU A 107 26.58 -13.53 9.09
N LEU A 108 25.81 -12.43 9.04
CA LEU A 108 25.54 -11.66 7.83
C LEU A 108 26.75 -10.81 7.45
N GLU A 109 27.07 -10.77 6.17
CA GLU A 109 28.09 -9.91 5.57
C GLU A 109 27.55 -9.09 4.40
N ALA A 110 28.27 -8.03 4.01
CA ALA A 110 27.89 -7.16 2.89
C ALA A 110 27.81 -7.93 1.54
N ALA A 111 28.57 -9.00 1.40
CA ALA A 111 28.52 -9.88 0.23
C ALA A 111 27.16 -10.58 0.10
N ASP A 112 26.49 -10.89 1.22
CA ASP A 112 25.15 -11.50 1.20
C ASP A 112 24.11 -10.52 0.66
N VAL A 113 24.22 -9.24 1.01
CA VAL A 113 23.34 -8.20 0.49
C VAL A 113 23.49 -8.07 -1.03
N LYS A 114 24.75 -7.98 -1.51
CA LYS A 114 25.03 -7.93 -2.96
C LYS A 114 24.42 -9.14 -3.67
N TYR A 115 24.69 -10.35 -3.17
CA TYR A 115 24.15 -11.58 -3.74
C TYR A 115 22.61 -11.57 -3.77
N ALA A 116 21.98 -11.26 -2.63
CA ALA A 116 20.52 -11.25 -2.52
C ALA A 116 19.87 -10.27 -3.50
N TRP A 117 20.42 -9.06 -3.64
CA TRP A 117 19.89 -8.03 -4.54
C TRP A 117 20.13 -8.36 -6.01
N GLU A 118 21.31 -8.88 -6.38
CA GLU A 118 21.58 -9.35 -7.75
C GLU A 118 20.66 -10.53 -8.12
N ARG A 119 20.44 -11.47 -7.20
CA ARG A 119 19.49 -12.56 -7.39
C ARG A 119 18.04 -12.04 -7.57
N ALA A 120 17.60 -11.15 -6.70
CA ALA A 120 16.25 -10.59 -6.72
C ALA A 120 16.02 -9.67 -7.95
N ALA A 121 17.05 -8.99 -8.45
CA ALA A 121 16.98 -8.20 -9.69
C ALA A 121 16.68 -9.06 -10.93
N ARG A 122 17.00 -10.37 -10.90
CA ARG A 122 16.60 -11.35 -11.92
C ARG A 122 15.32 -12.13 -11.54
N GLY A 123 14.70 -11.76 -10.43
CA GLY A 123 13.47 -12.34 -9.92
C GLY A 123 12.21 -11.72 -10.54
N LYS A 124 11.16 -11.65 -9.74
CA LYS A 124 9.83 -11.18 -10.19
C LYS A 124 9.62 -9.68 -10.05
N ARG A 125 10.50 -8.95 -9.32
CA ARG A 125 10.36 -7.51 -9.07
C ARG A 125 11.67 -6.74 -9.37
N PRO A 126 12.18 -6.84 -10.62
CA PRO A 126 13.45 -6.19 -11.02
C PRO A 126 13.43 -4.68 -10.83
N TRP A 127 12.26 -4.03 -10.94
CA TRP A 127 12.08 -2.60 -10.81
C TRP A 127 12.60 -2.02 -9.47
N VAL A 128 12.64 -2.82 -8.40
CA VAL A 128 13.19 -2.44 -7.10
C VAL A 128 14.66 -2.03 -7.20
N PHE A 129 15.40 -2.61 -8.15
CA PHE A 129 16.85 -2.43 -8.29
C PHE A 129 17.26 -1.58 -9.51
N GLU A 130 16.34 -1.30 -10.45
CA GLU A 130 16.62 -0.62 -11.72
C GLU A 130 17.23 0.78 -11.58
N LYS A 131 17.07 1.43 -10.42
CA LYS A 131 17.67 2.74 -10.14
C LYS A 131 19.17 2.65 -9.82
N ILE A 132 19.70 1.45 -9.52
CA ILE A 132 21.12 1.22 -9.25
C ILE A 132 21.89 1.22 -10.57
N ALA A 133 23.05 1.86 -10.59
CA ALA A 133 23.88 1.98 -11.80
C ALA A 133 24.29 0.59 -12.31
N GLY A 134 24.09 0.33 -13.61
CA GLY A 134 24.36 -0.94 -14.26
C GLY A 134 23.33 -2.05 -14.00
N ALA A 135 22.27 -1.79 -13.21
CA ALA A 135 21.27 -2.81 -12.91
C ALA A 135 20.46 -3.23 -14.14
N ARG A 136 20.09 -2.31 -15.01
CA ARG A 136 19.35 -2.64 -16.25
C ARG A 136 20.15 -3.57 -17.16
N GLU A 137 21.40 -3.24 -17.38
CA GLU A 137 22.30 -4.09 -18.18
C GLU A 137 22.43 -5.50 -17.58
N PHE A 138 22.55 -5.58 -16.24
CA PHE A 138 22.56 -6.86 -15.54
C PHE A 138 21.25 -7.65 -15.66
N ILE A 139 20.10 -6.99 -15.54
CA ILE A 139 18.77 -7.59 -15.67
C ILE A 139 18.56 -8.13 -17.10
N GLU A 140 18.99 -7.39 -18.10
CA GLU A 140 18.92 -7.75 -19.52
C GLU A 140 19.97 -8.80 -19.95
N GLY A 141 20.86 -9.20 -19.04
CA GLY A 141 21.87 -10.24 -19.27
C GLY A 141 23.18 -9.74 -19.90
N GLY A 142 23.33 -8.43 -20.09
CA GLY A 142 24.53 -7.81 -20.66
C GLY A 142 25.70 -7.71 -19.66
N ALA A 143 25.46 -7.85 -18.37
CA ALA A 143 26.48 -7.79 -17.33
C ALA A 143 26.44 -9.01 -16.40
N ARG A 144 27.57 -9.34 -15.77
CA ARG A 144 27.69 -10.43 -14.78
C ARG A 144 27.30 -9.99 -13.38
N GLU A 145 27.39 -8.70 -13.06
CA GLU A 145 27.09 -8.09 -11.76
C GLU A 145 26.49 -6.70 -11.93
N ILE A 146 25.84 -6.19 -10.88
CA ILE A 146 25.33 -4.82 -10.84
C ILE A 146 26.51 -3.88 -10.47
N ALA A 147 27.04 -3.14 -11.43
CA ALA A 147 28.22 -2.29 -11.28
C ALA A 147 28.11 -1.26 -10.13
N GLY A 148 26.88 -0.83 -9.81
CA GLY A 148 26.61 0.10 -8.71
C GLY A 148 26.59 -0.55 -7.32
N LEU A 149 26.73 -1.87 -7.18
CA LEU A 149 26.82 -2.57 -5.89
C LEU A 149 28.26 -2.94 -5.58
N ARG A 150 28.87 -2.27 -4.61
CA ARG A 150 30.27 -2.47 -4.24
C ARG A 150 30.40 -2.89 -2.78
N VAL A 151 30.92 -4.08 -2.54
CA VAL A 151 31.32 -4.54 -1.21
C VAL A 151 32.66 -3.90 -0.88
N MET A 152 32.69 -3.01 0.11
CA MET A 152 33.91 -2.31 0.53
C MET A 152 34.68 -3.13 1.58
N ASP A 153 33.96 -3.76 2.48
CA ASP A 153 34.44 -4.73 3.47
C ASP A 153 33.27 -5.59 3.95
N ALA A 154 33.51 -6.52 4.88
CA ALA A 154 32.47 -7.44 5.38
C ALA A 154 31.21 -6.75 5.95
N ALA A 155 31.32 -5.49 6.39
CA ALA A 155 30.22 -4.76 7.01
C ALA A 155 29.83 -3.47 6.26
N THR A 156 30.43 -3.17 5.09
CA THR A 156 30.19 -1.94 4.36
C THR A 156 29.82 -2.20 2.91
N LEU A 157 28.60 -1.77 2.53
CA LEU A 157 28.10 -1.81 1.16
C LEU A 157 27.96 -0.39 0.63
N GLU A 158 28.57 -0.09 -0.51
CA GLU A 158 28.32 1.12 -1.28
C GLU A 158 27.32 0.81 -2.40
N VAL A 159 26.30 1.65 -2.54
CA VAL A 159 25.30 1.58 -3.60
C VAL A 159 25.29 2.88 -4.38
N ARG A 160 25.60 2.82 -5.67
CA ARG A 160 25.59 3.97 -6.59
C ARG A 160 24.35 3.92 -7.48
N LEU A 161 23.57 4.99 -7.48
CA LEU A 161 22.41 5.15 -8.37
C LEU A 161 22.81 5.70 -9.73
N ALA A 162 22.07 5.34 -10.77
CA ALA A 162 22.22 5.89 -12.13
C ALA A 162 21.91 7.39 -12.17
N ALA A 163 20.91 7.84 -11.41
CA ALA A 163 20.54 9.24 -11.20
C ALA A 163 20.05 9.43 -9.75
N PRO A 164 20.01 10.67 -9.22
CA PRO A 164 19.38 10.92 -7.92
C PRO A 164 17.93 10.42 -7.92
N PHE A 165 17.56 9.69 -6.88
CA PHE A 165 16.21 9.17 -6.71
C PHE A 165 15.81 9.21 -5.24
N ALA A 166 14.92 10.14 -4.88
CA ALA A 166 14.54 10.40 -3.50
C ALA A 166 13.94 9.19 -2.79
N PRO A 167 13.06 8.38 -3.44
CA PRO A 167 12.44 7.23 -2.81
C PRO A 167 13.35 6.01 -2.61
N PHE A 168 14.65 6.08 -2.91
CA PHE A 168 15.52 4.90 -2.92
C PHE A 168 15.50 4.10 -1.61
N LEU A 169 15.45 4.76 -0.45
CA LEU A 169 15.39 4.06 0.84
C LEU A 169 14.10 3.26 1.03
N TYR A 170 13.01 3.65 0.40
CA TYR A 170 11.78 2.85 0.38
C TYR A 170 11.95 1.57 -0.44
N LEU A 171 12.70 1.63 -1.56
CA LEU A 171 13.03 0.44 -2.33
C LEU A 171 13.92 -0.52 -1.53
N VAL A 172 14.88 0.03 -0.75
CA VAL A 172 15.74 -0.74 0.16
C VAL A 172 14.94 -1.41 1.29
N ALA A 173 13.81 -0.83 1.69
CA ALA A 173 12.89 -1.39 2.69
C ALA A 173 11.86 -2.37 2.11
N TYR A 174 11.83 -2.55 0.79
CA TYR A 174 10.85 -3.40 0.11
C TYR A 174 11.19 -4.89 0.28
N ASP A 175 10.18 -5.74 0.38
CA ASP A 175 10.34 -7.18 0.68
C ASP A 175 11.29 -7.90 -0.29
N ALA A 176 11.31 -7.52 -1.58
CA ALA A 176 12.24 -8.09 -2.56
C ALA A 176 13.72 -7.74 -2.28
N ALA A 177 14.00 -6.70 -1.47
CA ALA A 177 15.35 -6.33 -1.03
C ALA A 177 15.80 -7.06 0.24
N ALA A 178 15.01 -8.02 0.72
CA ALA A 178 15.35 -8.88 1.85
C ALA A 178 16.64 -9.69 1.59
N VAL A 179 17.42 -9.90 2.65
CA VAL A 179 18.71 -10.55 2.51
C VAL A 179 18.61 -12.05 2.79
N VAL A 180 19.20 -12.84 1.90
CA VAL A 180 19.20 -14.32 1.95
C VAL A 180 20.64 -14.85 1.94
N PRO A 181 20.93 -15.97 2.64
CA PRO A 181 22.25 -16.59 2.63
C PRO A 181 22.46 -17.38 1.34
N ARG A 182 23.54 -17.06 0.62
CA ARG A 182 23.87 -17.66 -0.67
C ARG A 182 23.94 -19.19 -0.61
N GLU A 183 24.63 -19.71 0.36
CA GLU A 183 24.86 -21.15 0.52
C GLU A 183 23.58 -21.96 0.70
N GLU A 184 22.57 -21.37 1.38
CA GLU A 184 21.28 -22.05 1.57
C GLU A 184 20.42 -22.00 0.31
N VAL A 185 20.46 -20.86 -0.39
CA VAL A 185 19.76 -20.74 -1.67
C VAL A 185 20.34 -21.71 -2.69
N GLU A 186 21.68 -21.82 -2.79
CA GLU A 186 22.34 -22.73 -3.72
C GLU A 186 22.15 -24.20 -3.31
N ARG A 187 22.16 -24.51 -2.01
CA ARG A 187 21.94 -25.87 -1.48
C ARG A 187 20.51 -26.36 -1.72
N LEU A 188 19.50 -25.49 -1.50
CA LEU A 188 18.09 -25.87 -1.57
C LEU A 188 17.51 -25.69 -2.98
N GLY A 189 18.09 -24.82 -3.80
CA GLY A 189 17.55 -24.52 -5.14
C GLY A 189 16.08 -24.07 -5.06
N ALA A 190 15.21 -24.77 -5.76
CA ALA A 190 13.77 -24.47 -5.78
C ALA A 190 13.08 -24.69 -4.42
N ASP A 191 13.60 -25.59 -3.59
CA ASP A 191 13.04 -25.91 -2.27
C ASP A 191 13.24 -24.77 -1.26
N PHE A 192 14.10 -23.77 -1.57
CA PHE A 192 14.25 -22.56 -0.74
C PHE A 192 12.91 -21.82 -0.57
N ALA A 193 12.05 -21.87 -1.59
CA ALA A 193 10.72 -21.29 -1.55
C ALA A 193 9.79 -21.87 -0.46
N SER A 194 10.08 -23.09 -0.01
CA SER A 194 9.30 -23.79 1.03
C SER A 194 10.11 -24.03 2.32
N ASN A 195 11.41 -23.83 2.28
CA ASN A 195 12.33 -23.99 3.42
C ASN A 195 13.21 -22.73 3.57
N PRO A 196 12.62 -21.56 3.81
CA PRO A 196 13.32 -20.29 3.82
C PRO A 196 14.28 -20.19 5.00
N VAL A 197 15.46 -19.63 4.74
CA VAL A 197 16.44 -19.24 5.76
C VAL A 197 16.69 -17.75 5.65
N GLY A 198 16.31 -16.99 6.66
CA GLY A 198 16.43 -15.54 6.71
C GLY A 198 17.10 -15.06 8.00
N THR A 199 16.95 -13.77 8.28
CA THR A 199 17.46 -13.10 9.50
C THR A 199 16.32 -12.68 10.44
N GLY A 200 15.06 -12.86 10.04
CA GLY A 200 13.86 -12.32 10.69
C GLY A 200 13.64 -12.82 12.12
N ALA A 201 12.74 -12.16 12.82
CA ALA A 201 12.43 -12.46 14.22
C ALA A 201 11.75 -13.82 14.41
N PHE A 202 11.23 -14.39 13.35
CA PHE A 202 10.63 -15.73 13.32
C PHE A 202 11.30 -16.58 12.22
N ARG A 203 11.20 -17.90 12.39
CA ARG A 203 11.60 -18.88 11.38
C ARG A 203 10.46 -19.86 11.12
N LEU A 204 10.44 -20.48 9.96
CA LEU A 204 9.42 -21.46 9.60
C LEU A 204 9.59 -22.73 10.48
N ALA A 205 8.53 -23.05 11.24
CA ALA A 205 8.47 -24.27 12.04
C ALA A 205 7.72 -25.39 11.31
N ARG A 206 6.61 -25.06 10.65
CA ARG A 206 5.77 -26.03 9.95
C ARG A 206 4.94 -25.33 8.87
N TRP A 207 4.77 -25.99 7.73
CA TRP A 207 3.85 -25.56 6.69
C TRP A 207 3.08 -26.77 6.13
N ARG A 208 1.81 -26.82 6.44
CA ARG A 208 0.86 -27.76 5.85
C ARG A 208 0.05 -26.99 4.82
N ARG A 209 0.24 -27.32 3.55
CA ARG A 209 -0.43 -26.64 2.43
C ARG A 209 -1.94 -26.68 2.60
N ASP A 210 -2.62 -25.57 2.24
CA ASP A 210 -4.06 -25.36 2.33
C ASP A 210 -4.67 -25.54 3.74
N ASP A 211 -3.85 -25.59 4.79
CA ASP A 211 -4.28 -25.78 6.18
C ASP A 211 -3.67 -24.73 7.11
N GLU A 212 -2.38 -24.84 7.41
CA GLU A 212 -1.74 -23.99 8.41
C GLU A 212 -0.24 -23.80 8.15
N LEU A 213 0.23 -22.57 8.38
CA LEU A 213 1.63 -22.20 8.43
C LEU A 213 1.97 -21.68 9.82
N VAL A 214 2.99 -22.24 10.45
CA VAL A 214 3.42 -21.87 11.80
C VAL A 214 4.86 -21.35 11.76
N LEU A 215 5.04 -20.18 12.32
CA LEU A 215 6.35 -19.57 12.56
C LEU A 215 6.66 -19.64 14.05
N GLU A 216 7.88 -20.03 14.39
CA GLU A 216 8.40 -19.97 15.76
C GLU A 216 9.39 -18.82 15.91
N ARG A 217 9.50 -18.24 17.11
CA ARG A 217 10.47 -17.18 17.35
C ARG A 217 11.90 -17.64 17.15
N PHE A 218 12.73 -16.76 16.60
CA PHE A 218 14.16 -16.97 16.47
C PHE A 218 14.88 -16.31 17.67
N PRO A 219 15.43 -17.11 18.62
CA PRO A 219 16.09 -16.55 19.81
C PRO A 219 17.33 -15.71 19.49
N GLY A 220 17.99 -15.98 18.35
CA GLY A 220 19.21 -15.30 17.90
C GLY A 220 18.98 -14.01 17.13
N HIS A 221 17.76 -13.46 17.08
CA HIS A 221 17.47 -12.23 16.35
C HIS A 221 18.21 -11.04 16.94
N PHE A 222 18.83 -10.21 16.11
CA PHE A 222 19.73 -9.10 16.50
C PHE A 222 19.09 -7.98 17.34
N ARG A 223 17.77 -7.87 17.37
CA ARG A 223 17.02 -6.95 18.23
C ARG A 223 16.46 -7.64 19.48
N GLY A 224 16.93 -8.83 19.78
CA GLY A 224 16.37 -9.70 20.79
C GLY A 224 15.24 -10.58 20.24
N PRO A 225 14.88 -11.65 20.95
CA PRO A 225 13.83 -12.57 20.53
C PRO A 225 12.48 -11.87 20.48
N ALA A 226 11.61 -12.29 19.54
CA ALA A 226 10.22 -11.88 19.53
C ALA A 226 9.55 -12.20 20.87
N ARG A 227 8.57 -11.39 21.28
CA ARG A 227 7.82 -11.62 22.53
C ARG A 227 6.86 -12.80 22.40
N LEU A 228 6.25 -12.99 21.24
CA LEU A 228 5.48 -14.19 20.92
C LEU A 228 6.39 -15.42 20.84
N GLU A 229 5.89 -16.57 21.24
CA GLU A 229 6.54 -17.86 21.00
C GLU A 229 6.35 -18.31 19.57
N ALA A 230 5.15 -18.10 19.01
CA ALA A 230 4.80 -18.50 17.66
C ALA A 230 3.75 -17.56 17.04
N VAL A 231 3.67 -17.63 15.70
CA VAL A 231 2.57 -17.08 14.92
C VAL A 231 2.01 -18.20 14.07
N ALA A 232 0.71 -18.46 14.18
CA ALA A 232 -0.01 -19.46 13.40
C ALA A 232 -0.94 -18.78 12.40
N PHE A 233 -0.74 -19.06 11.12
CA PHE A 233 -1.58 -18.60 10.02
C PHE A 233 -2.41 -19.77 9.50
N ARG A 234 -3.73 -19.74 9.72
CA ARG A 234 -4.66 -20.69 9.11
C ARG A 234 -5.04 -20.24 7.70
N ILE A 235 -5.14 -21.16 6.77
CA ILE A 235 -5.55 -20.87 5.40
C ILE A 235 -7.08 -20.91 5.34
N LEU A 236 -7.71 -19.72 5.28
CA LEU A 236 -9.16 -19.56 5.33
C LEU A 236 -9.59 -18.58 4.21
N PRO A 237 -9.94 -19.06 3.00
CA PRO A 237 -10.24 -18.19 1.86
C PRO A 237 -11.46 -17.30 2.06
N GLU A 238 -12.51 -17.83 2.70
CA GLU A 238 -13.79 -17.13 2.80
C GLU A 238 -13.85 -16.13 3.96
N ASP A 239 -14.18 -14.87 3.65
CA ASP A 239 -14.28 -13.78 4.62
C ASP A 239 -15.20 -14.10 5.80
N LEU A 240 -16.38 -14.69 5.51
CA LEU A 240 -17.35 -15.04 6.55
C LEU A 240 -16.82 -16.14 7.47
N THR A 241 -16.08 -17.10 6.94
CA THR A 241 -15.43 -18.15 7.73
C THR A 241 -14.44 -17.52 8.71
N ARG A 242 -13.56 -16.61 8.24
CA ARG A 242 -12.62 -15.90 9.12
C ARG A 242 -13.33 -15.12 10.23
N LEU A 243 -14.42 -14.43 9.90
CA LEU A 243 -15.20 -13.70 10.90
C LEU A 243 -15.84 -14.63 11.95
N ASN A 244 -16.36 -15.79 11.53
CA ASN A 244 -16.94 -16.77 12.44
C ASN A 244 -15.87 -17.44 13.32
N GLU A 245 -14.70 -17.76 12.78
CA GLU A 245 -13.55 -18.29 13.55
C GLU A 245 -13.08 -17.27 14.59
N TYR A 246 -13.06 -15.98 14.25
CA TYR A 246 -12.80 -14.92 15.22
C TYR A 246 -13.85 -14.91 16.34
N ARG A 247 -15.15 -14.94 16.00
CA ARG A 247 -16.24 -15.00 16.98
C ARG A 247 -16.13 -16.22 17.91
N ALA A 248 -15.72 -17.35 17.35
CA ALA A 248 -15.51 -18.60 18.09
C ALA A 248 -14.23 -18.59 18.96
N GLY A 249 -13.42 -17.53 18.90
CA GLY A 249 -12.17 -17.45 19.67
C GLY A 249 -11.01 -18.25 19.08
N GLN A 250 -11.10 -18.68 17.82
CA GLN A 250 -10.05 -19.43 17.13
C GLN A 250 -9.02 -18.53 16.43
N LEU A 251 -9.36 -17.26 16.20
CA LEU A 251 -8.44 -16.23 15.70
C LEU A 251 -8.34 -15.09 16.70
N ASP A 252 -7.16 -14.49 16.77
CA ASP A 252 -6.85 -13.31 17.60
C ASP A 252 -6.95 -12.02 16.76
N VAL A 253 -6.72 -12.12 15.46
CA VAL A 253 -6.81 -11.02 14.48
C VAL A 253 -7.47 -11.51 13.21
N THR A 254 -8.41 -10.72 12.65
CA THR A 254 -9.00 -11.01 11.34
C THR A 254 -9.43 -9.73 10.61
N GLY A 255 -9.39 -9.75 9.27
CA GLY A 255 -9.89 -8.67 8.43
C GLY A 255 -11.42 -8.53 8.47
N VAL A 256 -11.91 -7.30 8.29
CA VAL A 256 -13.33 -7.00 8.15
C VAL A 256 -13.60 -6.43 6.75
N PRO A 257 -14.23 -7.20 5.86
CA PRO A 257 -14.63 -6.70 4.54
C PRO A 257 -15.60 -5.52 4.65
N ALA A 258 -15.58 -4.61 3.67
CA ALA A 258 -16.48 -3.47 3.66
C ALA A 258 -17.96 -3.86 3.77
N SER A 259 -18.35 -5.01 3.19
CA SER A 259 -19.72 -5.53 3.26
C SER A 259 -20.19 -5.90 4.67
N TYR A 260 -19.26 -6.18 5.58
CA TYR A 260 -19.55 -6.55 6.96
C TYR A 260 -19.31 -5.42 7.96
N CYS A 261 -18.76 -4.28 7.54
CA CYS A 261 -18.36 -3.22 8.47
C CYS A 261 -19.53 -2.73 9.33
N ARG A 262 -20.71 -2.49 8.75
CA ARG A 262 -21.91 -2.06 9.51
C ARG A 262 -22.44 -3.13 10.45
N VAL A 263 -22.33 -4.40 10.07
CA VAL A 263 -22.70 -5.52 10.93
C VAL A 263 -21.80 -5.60 12.15
N VAL A 264 -20.50 -5.43 11.96
CA VAL A 264 -19.50 -5.43 13.04
C VAL A 264 -19.66 -4.20 13.94
N GLU A 265 -19.87 -3.01 13.37
CA GLU A 265 -20.11 -1.77 14.14
C GLU A 265 -21.37 -1.85 15.02
N ALA A 266 -22.41 -2.55 14.55
CA ALA A 266 -23.65 -2.75 15.29
C ALA A 266 -23.57 -3.85 16.36
N ASP A 267 -22.62 -4.78 16.24
CA ASP A 267 -22.45 -5.89 17.19
C ASP A 267 -21.68 -5.42 18.44
N ALA A 268 -22.39 -5.37 19.58
CA ALA A 268 -21.82 -4.92 20.86
C ALA A 268 -20.60 -5.72 21.33
N ARG A 269 -20.45 -6.98 20.87
CA ARG A 269 -19.35 -7.88 21.22
C ARG A 269 -18.10 -7.66 20.35
N LEU A 270 -18.28 -7.11 19.13
CA LEU A 270 -17.21 -6.98 18.15
C LEU A 270 -16.73 -5.54 17.99
N ARG A 271 -17.63 -4.54 18.21
CA ARG A 271 -17.29 -3.14 17.98
C ARG A 271 -16.10 -2.64 18.81
N GLY A 272 -15.86 -3.23 19.99
CA GLY A 272 -14.73 -2.90 20.85
C GLY A 272 -13.39 -3.37 20.28
N ASP A 273 -13.40 -4.45 19.51
CA ASP A 273 -12.24 -5.04 18.87
C ASP A 273 -11.98 -4.43 17.48
N LEU A 274 -12.94 -3.64 16.93
CA LEU A 274 -12.83 -3.08 15.59
C LEU A 274 -11.80 -1.95 15.54
N VAL A 275 -10.80 -2.12 14.71
CA VAL A 275 -9.80 -1.11 14.38
C VAL A 275 -9.86 -0.76 12.90
N THR A 276 -9.68 0.53 12.57
CA THR A 276 -9.68 1.03 11.19
C THR A 276 -8.47 1.93 10.99
N TRP A 277 -7.80 1.81 9.83
CA TRP A 277 -6.70 2.68 9.46
C TRP A 277 -6.75 3.02 7.97
N ALA A 278 -6.19 4.18 7.60
CA ALA A 278 -6.02 4.57 6.21
C ALA A 278 -4.93 3.71 5.56
N THR A 279 -5.16 3.32 4.29
CA THR A 279 -4.13 2.66 3.49
C THR A 279 -3.66 3.55 2.36
N LEU A 280 -2.50 3.26 1.80
CA LEU A 280 -1.93 4.03 0.70
C LEU A 280 -2.53 3.59 -0.64
N GLY A 281 -3.83 3.78 -0.80
CA GLY A 281 -4.51 3.39 -2.02
C GLY A 281 -5.65 4.32 -2.39
N THR A 282 -5.88 4.48 -3.70
CA THR A 282 -6.99 5.24 -4.25
C THR A 282 -7.68 4.47 -5.35
N GLN A 283 -9.00 4.35 -5.22
CA GLN A 283 -9.89 3.85 -6.26
C GLN A 283 -10.39 5.02 -7.10
N GLY A 284 -10.35 4.87 -8.42
CA GLY A 284 -10.84 5.89 -9.34
C GLY A 284 -11.26 5.35 -10.69
N LEU A 285 -11.54 6.28 -11.58
CA LEU A 285 -11.86 6.05 -12.98
C LEU A 285 -10.77 6.67 -13.84
N ARG A 286 -10.45 6.05 -14.96
CA ARG A 286 -9.40 6.52 -15.85
C ARG A 286 -9.87 6.57 -17.29
N PHE A 287 -9.32 7.51 -18.04
CA PHE A 287 -9.54 7.64 -19.48
C PHE A 287 -8.24 7.37 -20.24
N ASN A 288 -8.37 6.71 -21.40
CA ASN A 288 -7.34 6.74 -22.42
C ASN A 288 -7.56 7.99 -23.27
N VAL A 289 -6.67 8.98 -23.12
CA VAL A 289 -6.84 10.30 -23.73
C VAL A 289 -6.56 10.31 -25.25
N GLU A 290 -6.11 9.19 -25.82
CA GLU A 290 -5.92 9.03 -27.26
C GLU A 290 -7.19 8.48 -27.96
N ARG A 291 -8.25 8.13 -27.20
CA ARG A 291 -9.50 7.57 -27.73
C ARG A 291 -10.67 8.55 -27.64
N ALA A 292 -11.36 8.78 -28.75
CA ALA A 292 -12.58 9.57 -28.75
C ALA A 292 -13.69 8.90 -27.91
N PRO A 293 -14.54 9.67 -27.20
CA PRO A 293 -14.52 11.13 -27.10
C PRO A 293 -13.55 11.67 -26.04
N TRP A 294 -12.74 10.82 -25.42
CA TRP A 294 -11.86 11.13 -24.27
C TRP A 294 -10.63 11.95 -24.66
N THR A 295 -10.39 12.17 -25.95
CA THR A 295 -9.42 13.16 -26.46
C THR A 295 -9.80 14.59 -26.04
N ASP A 296 -11.09 14.88 -25.90
CA ASP A 296 -11.59 16.18 -25.47
C ASP A 296 -11.65 16.25 -23.92
N VAL A 297 -10.92 17.20 -23.35
CA VAL A 297 -10.90 17.43 -21.90
C VAL A 297 -12.29 17.79 -21.34
N ARG A 298 -13.15 18.44 -22.14
CA ARG A 298 -14.52 18.81 -21.73
C ARG A 298 -15.37 17.57 -21.49
N ALA A 299 -15.25 16.55 -22.36
CA ALA A 299 -15.92 15.27 -22.17
C ALA A 299 -15.47 14.56 -20.89
N ARG A 300 -14.17 14.55 -20.59
CA ARG A 300 -13.64 13.95 -19.37
C ARG A 300 -14.09 14.72 -18.11
N ARG A 301 -14.01 16.06 -18.13
CA ARG A 301 -14.48 16.92 -17.03
C ARG A 301 -15.99 16.76 -16.79
N ALA A 302 -16.77 16.56 -17.85
CA ALA A 302 -18.19 16.30 -17.72
C ALA A 302 -18.47 15.04 -16.91
N VAL A 303 -17.77 13.94 -17.20
CA VAL A 303 -17.88 12.71 -16.40
C VAL A 303 -17.44 12.97 -14.95
N ALA A 304 -16.35 13.70 -14.72
CA ALA A 304 -15.88 14.03 -13.38
C ALA A 304 -16.92 14.84 -12.57
N HIS A 305 -17.63 15.79 -13.19
CA HIS A 305 -18.72 16.53 -12.55
C HIS A 305 -20.02 15.72 -12.41
N ALA A 306 -20.23 14.69 -13.22
CA ALA A 306 -21.41 13.83 -13.14
C ALA A 306 -21.34 12.80 -12.01
N VAL A 307 -20.13 12.42 -11.57
CA VAL A 307 -19.92 11.35 -10.59
C VAL A 307 -19.95 11.89 -9.16
N ASP A 308 -20.88 11.38 -8.34
CA ASP A 308 -20.93 11.63 -6.90
C ASP A 308 -20.11 10.59 -6.14
N ALA A 309 -18.89 10.97 -5.73
CA ALA A 309 -17.99 10.12 -4.96
C ALA A 309 -18.55 9.77 -3.56
N SER A 310 -19.38 10.64 -2.96
CA SER A 310 -20.00 10.36 -1.66
C SER A 310 -21.05 9.26 -1.78
N LEU A 311 -21.84 9.29 -2.86
CA LEU A 311 -22.78 8.22 -3.17
C LEU A 311 -22.06 6.91 -3.52
N VAL A 312 -20.92 6.98 -4.22
CA VAL A 312 -20.05 5.79 -4.46
C VAL A 312 -19.62 5.18 -3.14
N VAL A 313 -19.11 5.95 -2.19
CA VAL A 313 -18.72 5.45 -0.87
C VAL A 313 -19.91 4.82 -0.13
N LYS A 314 -21.05 5.48 -0.15
CA LYS A 314 -22.27 4.98 0.49
C LYS A 314 -22.72 3.62 -0.08
N THR A 315 -22.65 3.46 -1.40
CA THR A 315 -23.19 2.29 -2.12
C THR A 315 -22.15 1.16 -2.21
N VAL A 316 -20.91 1.46 -2.60
CA VAL A 316 -19.86 0.46 -2.87
C VAL A 316 -19.11 0.08 -1.60
N GLN A 317 -18.85 1.06 -0.72
CA GLN A 317 -18.14 0.88 0.54
C GLN A 317 -19.09 0.79 1.74
N TYR A 318 -20.39 0.65 1.51
CA TYR A 318 -21.43 0.57 2.55
C TYR A 318 -21.38 1.73 3.56
N GLY A 319 -20.88 2.89 3.13
CA GLY A 319 -20.67 4.06 3.98
C GLY A 319 -19.45 3.96 4.92
N CYS A 320 -18.62 2.93 4.76
CA CYS A 320 -17.43 2.71 5.59
C CYS A 320 -16.12 3.14 4.90
N GLY A 321 -16.20 3.90 3.80
CA GLY A 321 -15.06 4.45 3.08
C GLY A 321 -14.90 5.94 3.31
N VAL A 322 -13.85 6.51 2.73
CA VAL A 322 -13.57 7.95 2.74
C VAL A 322 -13.54 8.46 1.30
N PRO A 323 -14.41 9.42 0.91
CA PRO A 323 -14.35 10.01 -0.42
C PRO A 323 -12.94 10.57 -0.69
N ALA A 324 -12.41 10.32 -1.88
CA ALA A 324 -11.09 10.81 -2.23
C ALA A 324 -11.10 12.32 -2.44
N ARG A 325 -10.09 13.01 -1.91
CA ARG A 325 -9.84 14.43 -2.14
C ARG A 325 -9.00 14.69 -3.38
N GLY A 326 -8.19 13.73 -3.77
CA GLY A 326 -7.28 13.76 -4.89
C GLY A 326 -6.82 12.35 -5.26
N ILE A 327 -5.75 12.25 -6.02
CA ILE A 327 -5.10 11.00 -6.42
C ILE A 327 -4.31 10.42 -5.24
N LEU A 328 -3.56 11.29 -4.54
CA LEU A 328 -2.71 10.90 -3.42
C LEU A 328 -3.55 10.59 -2.17
N PRO A 329 -3.40 9.38 -1.57
CA PRO A 329 -3.98 9.10 -0.26
C PRO A 329 -3.43 10.04 0.82
N PRO A 330 -4.26 10.49 1.79
CA PRO A 330 -3.80 11.44 2.83
C PRO A 330 -2.64 10.93 3.71
N ALA A 331 -2.45 9.63 3.79
CA ALA A 331 -1.35 9.02 4.56
C ALA A 331 -0.01 8.95 3.79
N ILE A 332 0.04 9.32 2.52
CA ILE A 332 1.30 9.49 1.79
C ILE A 332 2.06 10.68 2.36
N PRO A 333 3.34 10.54 2.75
CA PRO A 333 4.17 11.67 3.16
C PRO A 333 4.22 12.73 2.06
N GLY A 334 3.92 13.99 2.40
CA GLY A 334 3.86 15.09 1.42
C GLY A 334 2.56 15.19 0.60
N ALA A 335 1.55 14.37 0.89
CA ALA A 335 0.25 14.51 0.24
C ALA A 335 -0.41 15.87 0.54
N PRO A 336 -1.01 16.55 -0.46
CA PRO A 336 -1.64 17.85 -0.24
C PRO A 336 -2.84 17.74 0.72
N ALA A 337 -2.97 18.71 1.62
CA ALA A 337 -4.16 18.82 2.48
C ALA A 337 -5.40 19.33 1.72
N ALA A 338 -5.19 20.09 0.62
CA ALA A 338 -6.25 20.69 -0.18
C ALA A 338 -6.93 19.65 -1.08
N GLU A 339 -8.24 19.83 -1.29
CA GLU A 339 -9.01 19.02 -2.23
C GLU A 339 -8.64 19.40 -3.68
N ALA A 340 -8.22 18.42 -4.47
CA ALA A 340 -7.97 18.56 -5.90
C ALA A 340 -9.13 18.04 -6.76
N ARG A 341 -10.00 17.17 -6.22
CA ARG A 341 -11.12 16.57 -6.94
C ARG A 341 -12.11 17.61 -7.45
N LEU A 342 -12.57 17.43 -8.70
CA LEU A 342 -13.64 18.24 -9.27
C LEU A 342 -14.97 17.99 -8.52
N PRO A 343 -15.76 19.03 -8.22
CA PRO A 343 -17.01 18.88 -7.47
C PRO A 343 -18.10 18.20 -8.31
N HIS A 344 -19.00 17.47 -7.64
CA HIS A 344 -20.22 16.95 -8.27
C HIS A 344 -21.15 18.10 -8.67
N ASP A 345 -21.36 18.28 -9.97
CA ASP A 345 -22.18 19.33 -10.58
C ASP A 345 -22.81 18.81 -11.88
N PRO A 346 -23.92 18.04 -11.82
CA PRO A 346 -24.59 17.51 -13.00
C PRO A 346 -25.05 18.59 -14.01
N PRO A 347 -25.51 19.77 -13.63
CA PRO A 347 -25.78 20.86 -14.58
C PRO A 347 -24.54 21.27 -15.39
N ARG A 348 -23.39 21.41 -14.75
CA ARG A 348 -22.12 21.68 -15.43
C ARG A 348 -21.69 20.54 -16.34
N ALA A 349 -21.89 19.30 -15.90
CA ALA A 349 -21.60 18.10 -16.70
C ALA A 349 -22.39 18.15 -18.03
N ARG A 350 -23.69 18.43 -18.00
CA ARG A 350 -24.55 18.55 -19.22
C ARG A 350 -24.04 19.65 -20.16
N ARG A 351 -23.64 20.81 -19.64
CA ARG A 351 -23.09 21.89 -20.47
C ARG A 351 -21.81 21.47 -21.17
N LEU A 352 -20.87 20.87 -20.42
CA LEU A 352 -19.60 20.42 -20.98
C LEU A 352 -19.78 19.31 -22.02
N LEU A 353 -20.74 18.41 -21.84
CA LEU A 353 -21.05 17.36 -22.83
C LEU A 353 -21.61 18.00 -24.13
N ALA A 354 -22.48 19.00 -24.02
CA ALA A 354 -23.00 19.72 -25.16
C ALA A 354 -21.89 20.47 -25.90
N GLU A 355 -21.00 21.18 -25.18
CA GLU A 355 -19.84 21.87 -25.74
C GLU A 355 -18.82 20.92 -26.40
N ALA A 356 -18.70 19.68 -25.92
CA ALA A 356 -17.86 18.65 -26.49
C ALA A 356 -18.52 17.90 -27.65
N GLY A 357 -19.80 18.19 -27.97
CA GLY A 357 -20.55 17.49 -29.01
C GLY A 357 -20.87 16.02 -28.67
N VAL A 358 -20.82 15.64 -27.38
CA VAL A 358 -21.04 14.27 -26.91
C VAL A 358 -22.53 14.03 -26.58
N THR A 359 -23.34 15.05 -26.45
CA THR A 359 -24.79 14.96 -26.22
C THR A 359 -25.56 15.77 -27.24
N GLY A 360 -26.73 15.29 -27.60
CA GLY A 360 -27.68 16.02 -28.45
C GLY A 360 -28.19 15.18 -29.62
N GLY A 361 -29.51 14.97 -29.68
CA GLY A 361 -30.19 14.28 -30.75
C GLY A 361 -30.68 12.87 -30.37
N PRO A 362 -31.35 12.18 -31.29
CA PRO A 362 -31.92 10.86 -31.07
C PRO A 362 -30.89 9.76 -30.89
N HIS A 363 -29.61 10.06 -31.16
CA HIS A 363 -28.49 9.10 -31.02
C HIS A 363 -27.56 9.53 -29.87
N ARG A 364 -27.91 9.16 -28.64
CA ARG A 364 -26.99 9.28 -27.51
C ARG A 364 -25.72 8.46 -27.76
N PRO A 365 -24.51 8.99 -27.53
CA PRO A 365 -23.31 8.20 -27.69
C PRO A 365 -23.33 7.05 -26.68
N ARG A 366 -23.19 5.85 -27.18
CA ARG A 366 -23.01 4.65 -26.35
C ARG A 366 -21.54 4.50 -26.04
N LEU A 367 -21.16 4.82 -24.81
CA LEU A 367 -19.78 4.73 -24.33
C LEU A 367 -19.57 3.42 -23.57
N THR A 368 -18.41 2.82 -23.73
CA THR A 368 -18.10 1.56 -23.06
C THR A 368 -17.25 1.80 -21.82
N TYR A 369 -17.65 1.21 -20.69
CA TYR A 369 -16.90 1.18 -19.45
C TYR A 369 -16.41 -0.23 -19.15
N HIS A 370 -15.09 -0.40 -19.03
CA HIS A 370 -14.47 -1.68 -18.74
C HIS A 370 -14.10 -1.79 -17.27
N TYR A 371 -14.38 -2.95 -16.68
CA TYR A 371 -14.02 -3.26 -15.30
C TYR A 371 -13.78 -4.76 -15.12
N ASN A 372 -12.94 -5.12 -14.14
CA ASN A 372 -12.68 -6.52 -13.82
C ASN A 372 -13.75 -7.10 -12.88
N THR A 373 -13.88 -8.42 -12.88
CA THR A 373 -14.81 -9.17 -12.02
C THR A 373 -14.67 -8.78 -10.54
N GLY A 374 -15.76 -8.90 -9.79
CA GLY A 374 -15.86 -8.58 -8.37
C GLY A 374 -17.13 -7.81 -8.04
N THR A 375 -17.81 -8.18 -6.95
CA THR A 375 -19.07 -7.54 -6.53
C THR A 375 -18.95 -6.02 -6.32
N PRO A 376 -17.90 -5.49 -5.67
CA PRO A 376 -17.76 -4.04 -5.53
C PRO A 376 -17.58 -3.33 -6.88
N ASN A 377 -16.88 -3.94 -7.83
CA ASN A 377 -16.64 -3.37 -9.15
C ASN A 377 -17.92 -3.33 -9.99
N GLN A 378 -18.75 -4.37 -9.90
CA GLN A 378 -20.05 -4.41 -10.57
C GLN A 378 -20.98 -3.34 -10.01
N ARG A 379 -21.09 -3.21 -8.69
CA ARG A 379 -21.91 -2.15 -8.05
C ARG A 379 -21.46 -0.75 -8.45
N LEU A 380 -20.14 -0.54 -8.52
CA LEU A 380 -19.60 0.72 -9.03
C LEU A 380 -20.04 0.96 -10.47
N ALA A 381 -19.92 -0.02 -11.35
CA ALA A 381 -20.31 0.10 -12.76
C ALA A 381 -21.80 0.43 -12.94
N GLU A 382 -22.67 -0.25 -12.21
CA GLU A 382 -24.13 -0.01 -12.23
C GLU A 382 -24.48 1.40 -11.72
N LEU A 383 -23.82 1.86 -10.64
CA LEU A 383 -24.00 3.20 -10.12
C LEU A 383 -23.53 4.27 -11.11
N LEU A 384 -22.37 4.07 -11.74
CA LEU A 384 -21.87 4.98 -12.78
C LEU A 384 -22.81 5.05 -13.98
N GLN A 385 -23.34 3.90 -14.41
CA GLN A 385 -24.32 3.85 -15.50
C GLN A 385 -25.55 4.71 -15.19
N ALA A 386 -26.08 4.64 -13.95
CA ALA A 386 -27.20 5.46 -13.52
C ALA A 386 -26.84 6.97 -13.52
N GLN A 387 -25.74 7.36 -12.86
CA GLN A 387 -25.33 8.77 -12.77
C GLN A 387 -25.01 9.39 -14.15
N LEU A 388 -24.40 8.63 -15.05
CA LEU A 388 -24.07 9.11 -16.39
C LEU A 388 -25.31 9.19 -17.29
N ARG A 389 -26.29 8.31 -17.11
CA ARG A 389 -27.59 8.40 -17.79
C ARG A 389 -28.33 9.70 -17.43
N ASP A 390 -28.25 10.15 -16.18
CA ASP A 390 -28.89 11.38 -15.71
C ASP A 390 -28.33 12.64 -16.41
N VAL A 391 -27.09 12.59 -16.90
CA VAL A 391 -26.47 13.68 -17.66
C VAL A 391 -26.49 13.47 -19.18
N GLY A 392 -27.09 12.37 -19.65
CA GLY A 392 -27.30 12.12 -21.08
C GLY A 392 -26.28 11.18 -21.75
N ILE A 393 -25.51 10.41 -20.98
CA ILE A 393 -24.58 9.39 -21.48
C ILE A 393 -25.19 8.00 -21.28
N ASP A 394 -25.25 7.20 -22.34
CA ASP A 394 -25.54 5.78 -22.25
C ASP A 394 -24.23 4.99 -22.07
N LEU A 395 -24.11 4.29 -20.94
CA LEU A 395 -22.90 3.52 -20.59
C LEU A 395 -23.15 2.03 -20.83
N GLU A 396 -22.37 1.43 -21.72
CA GLU A 396 -22.30 -0.02 -21.89
C GLU A 396 -21.28 -0.59 -20.89
N LEU A 397 -21.71 -1.54 -20.07
CA LEU A 397 -20.88 -2.17 -19.05
C LEU A 397 -20.20 -3.43 -19.60
N ARG A 398 -18.86 -3.48 -19.58
CA ARG A 398 -18.05 -4.62 -20.04
C ARG A 398 -17.22 -5.17 -18.90
N ARG A 399 -17.69 -6.30 -18.34
CA ARG A 399 -16.98 -7.05 -17.31
C ARG A 399 -16.02 -8.05 -17.95
N LEU A 400 -14.78 -8.08 -17.46
CA LEU A 400 -13.72 -8.99 -17.91
C LEU A 400 -13.12 -9.73 -16.72
N ASP A 401 -12.49 -10.88 -16.95
CA ASP A 401 -11.55 -11.45 -15.98
C ASP A 401 -10.32 -10.55 -15.83
N TRP A 402 -9.53 -10.79 -14.76
CA TRP A 402 -8.42 -9.89 -14.42
C TRP A 402 -7.34 -9.85 -15.51
N ALA A 403 -6.97 -11.00 -16.10
CA ALA A 403 -5.90 -11.06 -17.09
C ALA A 403 -6.32 -10.37 -18.40
N ALA A 404 -7.52 -10.67 -18.90
CA ALA A 404 -8.07 -10.01 -20.09
C ALA A 404 -8.27 -8.50 -19.88
N TYR A 405 -8.67 -8.10 -18.67
CA TYR A 405 -8.79 -6.69 -18.31
C TYR A 405 -7.44 -5.96 -18.36
N LEU A 406 -6.39 -6.52 -17.79
CA LEU A 406 -5.05 -5.94 -17.82
C LEU A 406 -4.53 -5.81 -19.25
N THR A 407 -4.61 -6.87 -20.06
CA THR A 407 -4.20 -6.84 -21.47
C THR A 407 -4.91 -5.73 -22.23
N LEU A 408 -6.23 -5.63 -22.11
CA LEU A 408 -7.03 -4.60 -22.78
C LEU A 408 -6.64 -3.17 -22.37
N VAL A 409 -6.29 -2.94 -21.10
CA VAL A 409 -5.86 -1.65 -20.57
C VAL A 409 -4.44 -1.32 -21.04
N ASP A 410 -3.50 -2.27 -20.92
CA ASP A 410 -2.09 -2.10 -21.26
C ASP A 410 -1.87 -1.85 -22.75
N GLU A 411 -2.60 -2.56 -23.60
CA GLU A 411 -2.61 -2.36 -25.05
C GLU A 411 -3.38 -1.11 -25.48
N GLY A 412 -4.08 -0.44 -24.54
CA GLY A 412 -4.84 0.78 -24.80
C GLY A 412 -6.08 0.56 -25.63
N GLN A 413 -6.65 -0.62 -25.60
CA GLN A 413 -7.85 -0.97 -26.36
C GLN A 413 -9.14 -0.45 -25.72
N THR A 414 -9.08 0.09 -24.50
CA THR A 414 -10.20 0.73 -23.81
C THR A 414 -10.05 2.24 -23.71
N GLY A 415 -11.19 2.97 -23.76
CA GLY A 415 -11.23 4.43 -23.59
C GLY A 415 -11.61 4.87 -22.19
N PHE A 416 -12.43 4.10 -21.45
CA PHE A 416 -12.92 4.43 -20.12
C PHE A 416 -13.00 3.17 -19.26
N TYR A 417 -12.34 3.21 -18.09
CA TYR A 417 -12.18 2.02 -17.28
C TYR A 417 -11.95 2.32 -15.79
N ARG A 418 -12.15 1.30 -14.97
CA ARG A 418 -11.86 1.30 -13.54
C ARG A 418 -10.35 1.29 -13.31
N GLN A 419 -9.85 2.03 -12.32
CA GLN A 419 -8.49 1.86 -11.83
C GLN A 419 -8.42 2.07 -10.33
N ALA A 420 -7.79 1.13 -9.63
CA ALA A 420 -7.26 1.31 -8.30
C ALA A 420 -5.74 1.30 -8.35
N TRP A 421 -5.12 2.07 -7.48
CA TRP A 421 -3.70 1.98 -7.23
C TRP A 421 -3.46 1.86 -5.73
N ILE A 422 -2.59 0.95 -5.36
CA ILE A 422 -2.09 0.77 -3.99
C ILE A 422 -0.59 1.00 -4.08
N ALA A 423 -0.06 1.83 -3.19
CA ALA A 423 1.37 2.15 -3.20
C ALA A 423 2.24 0.92 -2.99
N ASP A 424 3.24 0.73 -3.84
CA ASP A 424 4.34 -0.19 -3.59
C ASP A 424 5.27 0.35 -2.49
N TYR A 425 5.40 1.67 -2.41
CA TYR A 425 6.17 2.39 -1.39
C TYR A 425 5.55 3.77 -1.12
N PRO A 426 5.76 4.35 0.07
CA PRO A 426 5.03 5.53 0.55
C PRO A 426 5.62 6.85 0.00
N ASP A 427 5.55 7.05 -1.30
CA ASP A 427 6.04 8.28 -1.94
C ASP A 427 5.07 8.75 -3.03
N PRO A 428 4.83 10.08 -3.20
CA PRO A 428 4.01 10.63 -4.27
C PRO A 428 4.46 10.20 -5.67
N GLU A 429 5.75 9.92 -5.88
CA GLU A 429 6.32 9.41 -7.13
C GLU A 429 5.61 8.15 -7.60
N ASN A 430 5.30 7.24 -6.66
CA ASN A 430 4.63 5.96 -6.96
C ASN A 430 3.21 6.12 -7.52
N PHE A 431 2.57 7.24 -7.25
CA PHE A 431 1.25 7.59 -7.81
C PHE A 431 1.38 8.49 -9.04
N LEU A 432 2.14 9.57 -8.93
CA LEU A 432 2.09 10.64 -9.94
C LEU A 432 3.06 10.38 -11.09
N THR A 433 4.32 10.06 -10.80
CA THR A 433 5.32 9.80 -11.86
C THR A 433 5.06 8.46 -12.53
N VAL A 434 4.82 7.39 -11.76
CA VAL A 434 4.54 6.06 -12.32
C VAL A 434 3.31 6.09 -13.22
N LEU A 435 2.22 6.73 -12.77
CA LEU A 435 0.93 6.62 -13.45
C LEU A 435 0.67 7.70 -14.51
N PHE A 436 1.39 8.84 -14.51
CA PHE A 436 1.02 9.96 -15.39
C PHE A 436 2.18 10.58 -16.16
N HIS A 437 3.45 10.26 -15.85
CA HIS A 437 4.56 10.77 -16.62
C HIS A 437 4.55 10.20 -18.04
N SER A 438 4.78 11.03 -19.06
CA SER A 438 4.72 10.66 -20.49
C SER A 438 5.66 9.51 -20.86
N ARG A 439 6.83 9.39 -20.19
CA ARG A 439 7.80 8.28 -20.44
C ARG A 439 7.25 6.90 -20.10
N ASN A 440 6.23 6.84 -19.22
CA ASN A 440 5.61 5.59 -18.77
C ASN A 440 4.32 5.25 -19.56
N ALA A 441 4.06 5.92 -20.70
CA ALA A 441 2.84 5.70 -21.48
C ALA A 441 2.69 4.25 -21.94
N GLY A 442 1.52 3.65 -21.65
CA GLY A 442 1.21 2.24 -21.91
C GLY A 442 1.37 1.37 -20.66
N ALA A 443 1.81 0.13 -20.85
CA ALA A 443 1.94 -0.91 -19.81
C ALA A 443 2.93 -0.54 -18.66
N ALA A 444 3.79 0.46 -18.88
CA ALA A 444 4.74 0.91 -17.87
C ALA A 444 4.09 1.73 -16.70
N GLY A 445 2.75 1.89 -16.70
CA GLY A 445 1.98 2.53 -15.62
C GLY A 445 1.02 3.62 -16.10
N ASN A 446 1.44 4.50 -17.01
CA ASN A 446 0.58 5.54 -17.58
C ASN A 446 -0.34 4.95 -18.68
N THR A 447 -1.27 4.11 -18.28
CA THR A 447 -2.24 3.48 -19.18
C THR A 447 -3.26 4.48 -19.76
N SER A 448 -3.34 5.69 -19.20
CA SER A 448 -4.11 6.79 -19.79
C SER A 448 -3.48 7.39 -21.04
N ARG A 449 -2.19 7.11 -21.30
CA ARG A 449 -1.38 7.71 -22.35
C ARG A 449 -1.36 9.24 -22.32
N TYR A 450 -1.58 9.79 -21.13
CA TYR A 450 -1.52 11.23 -20.89
C TYR A 450 -0.13 11.77 -21.17
N ARG A 451 -0.07 12.93 -21.84
CA ARG A 451 1.17 13.62 -22.18
C ARG A 451 1.03 15.10 -21.85
N SER A 452 1.86 15.59 -20.97
CA SER A 452 1.87 17.00 -20.57
C SER A 452 3.29 17.42 -20.20
N PRO A 453 3.98 18.18 -21.07
CA PRO A 453 5.34 18.62 -20.81
C PRO A 453 5.52 19.42 -19.51
N VAL A 454 4.47 20.11 -19.06
CA VAL A 454 4.51 20.87 -17.82
C VAL A 454 4.43 19.93 -16.60
N VAL A 455 3.58 18.90 -16.67
CA VAL A 455 3.47 17.87 -15.62
C VAL A 455 4.75 17.05 -15.57
N ASP A 456 5.24 16.59 -16.71
CA ASP A 456 6.50 15.83 -16.81
C ASP A 456 7.66 16.58 -16.14
N ARG A 457 7.80 17.88 -16.43
CA ARG A 457 8.84 18.70 -15.80
C ARG A 457 8.67 18.79 -14.28
N TRP A 458 7.47 19.04 -13.77
CA TRP A 458 7.24 19.09 -12.31
C TRP A 458 7.52 17.76 -11.62
N LEU A 459 7.18 16.64 -12.25
CA LEU A 459 7.48 15.32 -11.75
C LEU A 459 8.98 15.03 -11.75
N ASP A 460 9.71 15.34 -12.86
CA ASP A 460 11.16 15.17 -12.94
C ASP A 460 11.90 16.02 -11.89
N GLU A 461 11.47 17.29 -11.70
CA GLU A 461 12.01 18.16 -10.65
C GLU A 461 11.79 17.54 -9.25
N ALA A 462 10.56 17.11 -8.94
CA ALA A 462 10.22 16.53 -7.65
C ALA A 462 10.97 15.22 -7.37
N ASP A 463 11.07 14.32 -8.36
CA ASP A 463 11.76 13.03 -8.23
C ASP A 463 13.27 13.21 -7.88
N ALA A 464 13.88 14.29 -8.38
CA ALA A 464 15.27 14.62 -8.11
C ALA A 464 15.51 15.36 -6.78
N MET A 465 14.46 16.01 -6.21
CA MET A 465 14.58 16.80 -4.98
C MET A 465 14.70 15.94 -3.72
N ALA A 466 15.32 16.50 -2.67
CA ALA A 466 15.23 15.95 -1.32
C ALA A 466 13.78 16.04 -0.79
N PRO A 467 13.36 15.13 0.10
CA PRO A 467 12.10 15.28 0.81
C PRO A 467 12.00 16.67 1.49
N GLY A 468 10.84 17.31 1.37
CA GLY A 468 10.59 18.65 1.93
C GLY A 468 9.49 19.39 1.18
N SER A 469 9.11 20.55 1.71
CA SER A 469 7.95 21.33 1.26
C SER A 469 7.99 21.78 -0.22
N GLU A 470 9.18 22.01 -0.77
CA GLU A 470 9.33 22.38 -2.20
C GLU A 470 8.98 21.20 -3.11
N ARG A 471 9.48 19.99 -2.77
CA ARG A 471 9.13 18.75 -3.45
C ARG A 471 7.63 18.48 -3.37
N ASP A 472 7.06 18.61 -2.18
CA ASP A 472 5.64 18.37 -1.93
C ASP A 472 4.77 19.34 -2.76
N ARG A 473 5.20 20.59 -2.88
CA ARG A 473 4.52 21.59 -3.72
C ARG A 473 4.53 21.20 -5.19
N ARG A 474 5.66 20.68 -5.72
CA ARG A 474 5.74 20.23 -7.13
C ARG A 474 4.77 19.08 -7.41
N TYR A 475 4.68 18.11 -6.51
CA TYR A 475 3.70 17.03 -6.65
C TYR A 475 2.26 17.54 -6.54
N ALA A 476 1.98 18.48 -5.65
CA ALA A 476 0.65 19.08 -5.52
C ALA A 476 0.23 19.86 -6.79
N GLU A 477 1.17 20.57 -7.43
CA GLU A 477 0.96 21.25 -8.72
C GLU A 477 0.65 20.23 -9.82
N ALA A 478 1.42 19.15 -9.89
CA ALA A 478 1.21 18.06 -10.85
C ALA A 478 -0.13 17.36 -10.65
N GLU A 479 -0.46 16.98 -9.41
CA GLU A 479 -1.72 16.33 -9.07
C GLU A 479 -2.92 17.19 -9.48
N ARG A 480 -2.90 18.48 -9.10
CA ARG A 480 -3.98 19.43 -9.45
C ARG A 480 -4.18 19.49 -10.96
N ARG A 481 -3.10 19.59 -11.73
CA ARG A 481 -3.18 19.65 -13.18
C ARG A 481 -3.75 18.36 -13.79
N ILE A 482 -3.32 17.19 -13.31
CA ILE A 482 -3.83 15.89 -13.77
C ILE A 482 -5.32 15.75 -13.49
N VAL A 483 -5.77 16.18 -12.31
CA VAL A 483 -7.20 16.18 -11.93
C VAL A 483 -7.99 17.22 -12.71
N ASP A 484 -7.45 18.42 -12.94
CA ASP A 484 -8.09 19.46 -13.76
C ASP A 484 -8.24 19.01 -15.22
N ASP A 485 -7.28 18.26 -15.76
CA ASP A 485 -7.38 17.66 -17.10
C ASP A 485 -8.28 16.41 -17.12
N ALA A 486 -8.83 16.04 -15.95
CA ALA A 486 -9.74 14.92 -15.74
C ALA A 486 -9.23 13.62 -16.37
N VAL A 487 -7.92 13.36 -16.27
CA VAL A 487 -7.31 12.13 -16.76
C VAL A 487 -7.66 10.96 -15.86
N TYR A 488 -7.79 11.27 -14.55
CA TYR A 488 -8.18 10.36 -13.48
C TYR A 488 -9.27 11.03 -12.62
N ILE A 489 -10.31 10.29 -12.31
CA ILE A 489 -11.37 10.74 -11.40
C ILE A 489 -11.22 9.97 -10.10
N PRO A 490 -10.68 10.58 -9.03
CA PRO A 490 -10.56 9.92 -7.73
C PRO A 490 -11.94 9.74 -7.10
N LEU A 491 -12.25 8.53 -6.62
CA LEU A 491 -13.54 8.18 -6.02
C LEU A 491 -13.46 8.07 -4.51
N TYR A 492 -12.60 7.19 -4.01
CA TYR A 492 -12.39 7.00 -2.57
C TYR A 492 -10.99 6.51 -2.26
N HIS A 493 -10.48 6.90 -1.10
CA HIS A 493 -9.26 6.33 -0.54
C HIS A 493 -9.56 5.02 0.16
N LEU A 494 -8.66 4.07 0.01
CA LEU A 494 -8.81 2.76 0.62
C LEU A 494 -8.58 2.85 2.14
N THR A 495 -9.34 2.06 2.87
CA THR A 495 -9.21 1.90 4.32
C THR A 495 -9.21 0.42 4.64
N SER A 496 -8.36 0.01 5.56
CA SER A 496 -8.38 -1.35 6.12
C SER A 496 -9.10 -1.38 7.46
N ARG A 497 -9.69 -2.54 7.75
CA ARG A 497 -10.39 -2.81 9.00
C ARG A 497 -10.04 -4.19 9.49
N ALA A 498 -9.86 -4.32 10.78
CA ALA A 498 -9.65 -5.58 11.43
C ALA A 498 -10.41 -5.65 12.76
N LEU A 499 -10.73 -6.86 13.17
CA LEU A 499 -11.00 -7.19 14.55
C LEU A 499 -9.70 -7.66 15.17
N VAL A 500 -9.33 -7.07 16.31
CA VAL A 500 -8.12 -7.37 17.07
C VAL A 500 -8.56 -7.59 18.52
N ARG A 501 -8.27 -8.77 19.07
CA ARG A 501 -8.60 -9.09 20.46
C ARG A 501 -7.96 -8.10 21.42
N GLU A 502 -8.68 -7.74 22.47
CA GLU A 502 -8.20 -6.79 23.47
C GLU A 502 -6.87 -7.19 24.12
N ASP A 503 -6.56 -8.49 24.22
CA ASP A 503 -5.32 -9.01 24.76
C ASP A 503 -4.13 -8.98 23.79
N VAL A 504 -4.34 -8.69 22.49
CA VAL A 504 -3.26 -8.48 21.51
C VAL A 504 -2.71 -7.06 21.66
N ARG A 505 -1.47 -6.95 22.04
CA ARG A 505 -0.79 -5.67 22.33
C ARG A 505 0.33 -5.38 21.33
N GLU A 506 0.61 -4.11 21.11
CA GLU A 506 1.66 -3.57 20.24
C GLU A 506 1.58 -4.08 18.78
N LEU A 507 0.36 -4.34 18.31
CA LEU A 507 0.13 -4.65 16.90
C LEU A 507 0.14 -3.35 16.09
N GLU A 508 1.25 -3.10 15.40
CA GLU A 508 1.46 -1.90 14.57
C GLU A 508 0.54 -1.93 13.34
N ARG A 509 -0.01 -0.77 12.96
CA ARG A 509 -0.91 -0.57 11.83
C ARG A 509 -0.24 0.34 10.82
N SER A 510 0.42 -0.24 9.84
CA SER A 510 1.06 0.55 8.78
C SER A 510 0.05 0.92 7.69
N PRO A 511 0.07 2.16 7.18
CA PRO A 511 -0.70 2.54 5.99
C PRO A 511 -0.34 1.73 4.73
N LEU A 512 0.83 1.11 4.67
CA LEU A 512 1.20 0.15 3.62
C LEU A 512 0.45 -1.18 3.75
N SER A 513 -0.14 -1.46 4.91
CA SER A 513 -0.86 -2.71 5.16
C SER A 513 -2.30 -2.59 4.67
N SER A 514 -2.61 -3.20 3.54
CA SER A 514 -3.96 -3.22 2.97
C SER A 514 -4.88 -4.26 3.63
N ALA A 515 -4.34 -5.13 4.48
CA ALA A 515 -5.07 -6.14 5.24
C ALA A 515 -4.32 -6.48 6.54
N PRO A 516 -5.00 -7.04 7.56
CA PRO A 516 -4.40 -7.30 8.87
C PRO A 516 -3.23 -8.29 8.83
N GLU A 517 -3.24 -9.23 7.92
CA GLU A 517 -2.14 -10.19 7.70
C GLU A 517 -0.85 -9.52 7.19
N PHE A 518 -0.94 -8.28 6.64
CA PHE A 518 0.19 -7.48 6.18
C PHE A 518 0.70 -6.48 7.19
N LEU A 519 0.32 -6.65 8.43
CA LEU A 519 0.83 -5.82 9.51
C LEU A 519 2.36 -5.89 9.57
N SER A 520 2.97 -4.83 10.10
CA SER A 520 4.40 -4.68 10.33
C SER A 520 5.01 -5.89 11.03
N PRO A 521 6.33 -6.04 11.07
CA PRO A 521 6.97 -7.18 11.74
C PRO A 521 6.39 -7.43 13.13
N LEU A 522 5.91 -8.65 13.37
CA LEU A 522 5.17 -9.04 14.58
C LEU A 522 6.09 -9.21 15.81
N ARG A 523 7.38 -8.88 15.71
CA ARG A 523 8.38 -9.09 16.77
C ARG A 523 8.04 -8.38 18.09
N LYS A 524 7.32 -7.24 18.04
CA LYS A 524 6.92 -6.47 19.23
C LYS A 524 5.61 -6.95 19.84
N VAL A 525 4.81 -7.67 19.08
CA VAL A 525 3.48 -8.12 19.51
C VAL A 525 3.60 -9.07 20.69
N TRP A 526 2.69 -8.94 21.65
CA TRP A 526 2.58 -9.84 22.78
C TRP A 526 1.11 -10.01 23.20
N LEU A 527 0.84 -11.07 23.95
CA LEU A 527 -0.51 -11.43 24.41
C LEU A 527 -0.60 -11.16 25.92
N ALA A 528 -1.63 -10.42 26.33
CA ALA A 528 -1.87 -10.04 27.73
C ALA A 528 -2.63 -11.11 28.53
N ARG A 529 -2.82 -12.33 27.96
CA ARG A 529 -3.47 -13.48 28.59
C ARG A 529 -2.46 -14.44 29.22
#